data_9d6303f045c7f566cf33f17f1ebfd4a9
#
_entry.id   9d6303f045c7f566cf33f17f1ebfd4a9
#
_cell.length_a   1.000
_cell.length_b   1.000
_cell.length_c   1.000
_cell.angle_alpha   90.00
_cell.angle_beta   90.00
_cell.angle_gamma   90.00
#
_symmetry.space_group_name_H-M   'P 1'
#
loop_
_entity.id
_entity.type
_entity.pdbx_description
1 polymer ?
#
loop_
_entity_poly.entity_id
_entity_poly.type
_entity_poly.pdbx_seq_one_letter_code
_entity_poly.pdbx_strand_id
1 'polypeptide(L)'
;PTGVSMMGNKVVWLIGLSGAGKTTIAEAACERYGAELLDGDTIRDFFSNQDFSREGRERHLLGIAKMATLLSKHTPVICSFITPYENVREKILDILPENSVMVHVSTTLEVCEQRDVKGLYAKARSGEISNFTGISDPFDEPKCAHFTLDSSGEHGHTVDDMVNQLSHLFEKNKAVLLPGRWQPLHVGHEWLIQQELDQGKKVVVGIRDTPVSEKDPYSALLRKRMIEHRYADED
;
A
#
# COMPACT_ATOMS: atom_id res chain seq x y z
N PRO A 1 13.73 -6.45 -27.13
CA PRO A 1 12.68 -6.88 -26.21
C PRO A 1 12.79 -6.03 -24.97
N THR A 2 12.11 -4.91 -24.99
CA THR A 2 12.02 -3.97 -23.88
C THR A 2 11.07 -4.57 -22.89
N GLY A 3 11.61 -4.97 -21.72
CA GLY A 3 10.84 -5.45 -20.61
C GLY A 3 9.86 -4.37 -20.18
N VAL A 4 8.59 -4.63 -20.39
CA VAL A 4 7.52 -3.97 -19.61
C VAL A 4 7.76 -4.44 -18.19
N SER A 5 8.29 -3.58 -17.35
CA SER A 5 8.26 -3.79 -15.90
C SER A 5 6.78 -3.89 -15.52
N MET A 6 6.31 -5.11 -15.39
CA MET A 6 5.03 -5.36 -14.74
C MET A 6 5.26 -4.97 -13.28
N MET A 7 4.95 -3.72 -12.90
CA MET A 7 4.83 -3.37 -11.50
C MET A 7 3.78 -4.31 -10.92
N GLY A 8 4.24 -5.30 -10.16
CA GLY A 8 3.37 -6.24 -9.48
C GLY A 8 2.42 -5.48 -8.57
N ASN A 9 1.26 -6.06 -8.30
CA ASN A 9 0.32 -5.51 -7.35
C ASN A 9 1.03 -5.36 -5.98
N LYS A 10 0.68 -4.31 -5.25
CA LYS A 10 1.29 -4.00 -3.95
C LYS A 10 0.77 -4.91 -2.84
N VAL A 11 1.60 -5.12 -1.83
CA VAL A 11 1.16 -5.63 -0.53
C VAL A 11 1.14 -4.46 0.45
N VAL A 12 -0.01 -4.23 1.07
CA VAL A 12 -0.17 -3.29 2.18
C VAL A 12 -0.29 -4.09 3.47
N TRP A 13 0.67 -3.93 4.37
CA TRP A 13 0.73 -4.66 5.63
C TRP A 13 0.34 -3.74 6.79
N LEU A 14 -0.86 -3.91 7.32
CA LEU A 14 -1.35 -3.16 8.48
C LEU A 14 -0.85 -3.81 9.77
N ILE A 15 -0.21 -3.03 10.62
CA ILE A 15 0.25 -3.44 11.96
C ILE A 15 -0.41 -2.60 13.05
N GLY A 16 -0.47 -3.11 14.26
CA GLY A 16 -1.04 -2.40 15.43
C GLY A 16 -1.63 -3.36 16.45
N LEU A 17 -2.00 -2.84 17.61
CA LEU A 17 -2.56 -3.60 18.73
C LEU A 17 -3.88 -4.32 18.35
N SER A 18 -4.27 -5.32 19.12
CA SER A 18 -5.62 -5.87 19.06
C SER A 18 -6.64 -4.77 19.33
N GLY A 19 -7.75 -4.70 18.58
CA GLY A 19 -8.73 -3.62 18.74
C GLY A 19 -8.35 -2.27 18.15
N ALA A 20 -7.17 -2.13 17.52
CA ALA A 20 -6.74 -0.88 16.86
C ALA A 20 -7.54 -0.52 15.59
N GLY A 21 -8.42 -1.39 15.10
CA GLY A 21 -9.24 -1.12 13.91
C GLY A 21 -8.64 -1.62 12.58
N LYS A 22 -7.53 -2.36 12.61
CA LYS A 22 -6.86 -2.89 11.40
C LYS A 22 -7.78 -3.63 10.45
N THR A 23 -8.55 -4.61 10.96
CA THR A 23 -9.45 -5.45 10.15
C THR A 23 -10.55 -4.61 9.51
N THR A 24 -11.15 -3.67 10.27
CA THR A 24 -12.18 -2.76 9.73
C THR A 24 -11.67 -1.89 8.59
N ILE A 25 -10.46 -1.33 8.73
CA ILE A 25 -9.83 -0.54 7.68
C ILE A 25 -9.48 -1.43 6.48
N ALA A 26 -8.95 -2.64 6.75
CA ALA A 26 -8.56 -3.59 5.72
C ALA A 26 -9.77 -4.05 4.88
N GLU A 27 -10.88 -4.42 5.51
CA GLU A 27 -12.12 -4.83 4.84
C GLU A 27 -12.66 -3.72 3.95
N ALA A 28 -12.78 -2.50 4.48
CA ALA A 28 -13.26 -1.35 3.71
C ALA A 28 -12.33 -0.99 2.54
N ALA A 29 -11.01 -1.12 2.73
CA ALA A 29 -10.03 -0.90 1.68
C ALA A 29 -10.07 -2.01 0.62
N CYS A 30 -10.23 -3.27 1.01
CA CYS A 30 -10.39 -4.39 0.08
C CYS A 30 -11.64 -4.23 -0.79
N GLU A 31 -12.77 -3.85 -0.20
CA GLU A 31 -14.01 -3.57 -0.93
C GLU A 31 -13.82 -2.43 -1.94
N ARG A 32 -13.17 -1.35 -1.54
CA ARG A 32 -12.95 -0.15 -2.38
C ARG A 32 -11.97 -0.36 -3.52
N TYR A 33 -10.86 -1.06 -3.26
CA TYR A 33 -9.74 -1.17 -4.20
C TYR A 33 -9.62 -2.53 -4.89
N GLY A 34 -10.51 -3.48 -4.59
CA GLY A 34 -10.48 -4.82 -5.16
C GLY A 34 -9.24 -5.61 -4.76
N ALA A 35 -8.82 -5.47 -3.49
CA ALA A 35 -7.70 -6.20 -2.93
C ALA A 35 -8.14 -7.47 -2.20
N GLU A 36 -7.25 -8.46 -2.11
CA GLU A 36 -7.46 -9.65 -1.29
C GLU A 36 -7.03 -9.40 0.16
N LEU A 37 -7.84 -9.86 1.11
CA LEU A 37 -7.58 -9.71 2.54
C LEU A 37 -6.91 -10.95 3.12
N LEU A 38 -5.78 -10.76 3.77
CA LEU A 38 -5.19 -11.74 4.68
C LEU A 38 -5.33 -11.22 6.11
N ASP A 39 -6.34 -11.71 6.84
CA ASP A 39 -6.61 -11.33 8.22
C ASP A 39 -6.05 -12.35 9.20
N GLY A 40 -5.52 -11.87 10.32
CA GLY A 40 -4.78 -12.70 11.28
C GLY A 40 -5.61 -13.80 11.93
N ASP A 41 -6.86 -13.53 12.27
CA ASP A 41 -7.72 -14.54 12.91
C ASP A 41 -8.18 -15.57 11.88
N THR A 42 -8.63 -15.12 10.72
CA THR A 42 -9.07 -15.99 9.62
C THR A 42 -7.97 -16.94 9.17
N ILE A 43 -6.74 -16.44 9.00
CA ILE A 43 -5.63 -17.27 8.55
C ILE A 43 -5.18 -18.24 9.65
N ARG A 44 -5.21 -17.84 10.92
CA ARG A 44 -4.90 -18.74 12.02
C ARG A 44 -5.92 -19.86 12.14
N ASP A 45 -7.19 -19.57 12.00
CA ASP A 45 -8.26 -20.55 11.99
C ASP A 45 -8.10 -21.54 10.83
N PHE A 46 -7.87 -21.03 9.62
CA PHE A 46 -7.64 -21.84 8.42
C PHE A 46 -6.50 -22.84 8.57
N PHE A 47 -5.37 -22.43 9.20
CA PHE A 47 -4.24 -23.31 9.46
C PHE A 47 -4.30 -24.04 10.80
N SER A 48 -5.37 -23.88 11.59
CA SER A 48 -5.48 -24.39 12.97
C SER A 48 -4.27 -24.05 13.83
N ASN A 49 -3.68 -22.85 13.63
CA ASN A 49 -2.45 -22.43 14.28
C ASN A 49 -2.75 -21.67 15.58
N GLN A 50 -2.49 -22.35 16.71
CA GLN A 50 -2.67 -21.79 18.05
C GLN A 50 -1.34 -21.48 18.77
N ASP A 51 -0.22 -21.50 18.06
CA ASP A 51 1.08 -21.15 18.61
C ASP A 51 1.26 -19.63 18.69
N PHE A 52 1.10 -19.08 19.88
CA PHE A 52 1.29 -17.67 20.19
C PHE A 52 2.63 -17.36 20.88
N SER A 53 3.55 -18.34 20.94
CA SER A 53 4.92 -18.08 21.34
C SER A 53 5.59 -17.08 20.38
N ARG A 54 6.68 -16.46 20.82
CA ARG A 54 7.44 -15.51 19.99
C ARG A 54 7.88 -16.16 18.67
N GLU A 55 8.44 -17.35 18.75
CA GLU A 55 8.91 -18.14 17.61
C GLU A 55 7.74 -18.59 16.71
N GLY A 56 6.62 -18.97 17.32
CA GLY A 56 5.39 -19.34 16.59
C GLY A 56 4.80 -18.18 15.83
N ARG A 57 4.77 -16.99 16.44
CA ARG A 57 4.33 -15.76 15.78
C ARG A 57 5.23 -15.38 14.61
N GLU A 58 6.57 -15.41 14.82
CA GLU A 58 7.53 -15.09 13.77
C GLU A 58 7.37 -16.04 12.57
N ARG A 59 7.42 -17.36 12.83
CA ARG A 59 7.24 -18.38 11.79
C ARG A 59 5.94 -18.19 11.00
N HIS A 60 4.83 -17.92 11.69
CA HIS A 60 3.54 -17.69 11.09
C HIS A 60 3.56 -16.45 10.17
N LEU A 61 4.01 -15.31 10.69
CA LEU A 61 4.05 -14.05 9.96
C LEU A 61 4.96 -14.09 8.73
N LEU A 62 6.13 -14.73 8.82
CA LEU A 62 7.01 -14.93 7.66
C LEU A 62 6.37 -15.85 6.61
N GLY A 63 5.61 -16.86 7.03
CA GLY A 63 4.81 -17.68 6.13
C GLY A 63 3.75 -16.87 5.38
N ILE A 64 3.03 -15.99 6.09
CA ILE A 64 2.04 -15.09 5.50
C ILE A 64 2.69 -14.10 4.52
N ALA A 65 3.87 -13.55 4.84
CA ALA A 65 4.59 -12.66 3.93
C ALA A 65 4.91 -13.33 2.58
N LYS A 66 5.33 -14.59 2.61
CA LYS A 66 5.54 -15.40 1.40
C LYS A 66 4.24 -15.63 0.62
N MET A 67 3.13 -15.93 1.32
CA MET A 67 1.82 -16.07 0.71
C MET A 67 1.34 -14.77 0.06
N ALA A 68 1.45 -13.65 0.78
CA ALA A 68 1.11 -12.33 0.25
C ALA A 68 1.92 -11.99 -1.00
N THR A 69 3.22 -12.31 -1.02
CA THR A 69 4.10 -12.14 -2.19
C THR A 69 3.63 -12.98 -3.39
N LEU A 70 3.13 -14.19 -3.17
CA LEU A 70 2.60 -15.02 -4.26
C LEU A 70 1.27 -14.46 -4.79
N LEU A 71 0.36 -14.07 -3.92
CA LEU A 71 -0.94 -13.50 -4.29
C LEU A 71 -0.79 -12.15 -5.00
N SER A 72 0.17 -11.33 -4.58
CA SER A 72 0.41 -10.00 -5.17
C SER A 72 0.84 -10.02 -6.64
N LYS A 73 1.18 -11.19 -7.18
CA LYS A 73 1.41 -11.36 -8.62
C LYS A 73 0.12 -11.21 -9.44
N HIS A 74 -1.04 -11.39 -8.82
CA HIS A 74 -2.34 -11.44 -9.49
C HIS A 74 -3.29 -10.33 -9.05
N THR A 75 -3.22 -9.94 -7.77
CA THR A 75 -4.15 -8.98 -7.16
C THR A 75 -3.42 -8.15 -6.08
N PRO A 76 -3.84 -6.92 -5.78
CA PRO A 76 -3.39 -6.22 -4.60
C PRO A 76 -3.76 -7.02 -3.34
N VAL A 77 -2.91 -6.98 -2.32
CA VAL A 77 -3.12 -7.73 -1.07
C VAL A 77 -3.04 -6.78 0.12
N ILE A 78 -3.99 -6.89 1.03
CA ILE A 78 -3.96 -6.21 2.32
C ILE A 78 -3.81 -7.26 3.42
N CYS A 79 -2.78 -7.11 4.24
CA CYS A 79 -2.50 -7.96 5.38
C CYS A 79 -2.88 -7.23 6.67
N SER A 80 -3.69 -7.85 7.55
CA SER A 80 -4.12 -7.28 8.83
C SER A 80 -3.62 -8.15 9.98
N PHE A 81 -2.47 -7.77 10.58
CA PHE A 81 -1.81 -8.54 11.65
C PHE A 81 -1.28 -7.62 12.75
N ILE A 82 -1.21 -8.10 13.99
CA ILE A 82 -0.61 -7.34 15.09
C ILE A 82 0.87 -7.05 14.80
N THR A 83 1.63 -8.05 14.38
CA THR A 83 3.07 -7.97 14.06
C THR A 83 3.88 -7.21 15.12
N PRO A 84 4.02 -7.75 16.33
CA PRO A 84 4.46 -6.97 17.49
C PRO A 84 5.94 -6.60 17.52
N TYR A 85 6.80 -7.37 16.84
CA TYR A 85 8.26 -7.26 16.98
C TYR A 85 8.90 -6.57 15.78
N GLU A 86 9.73 -5.56 16.01
CA GLU A 86 10.38 -4.78 14.96
C GLU A 86 11.27 -5.63 14.06
N ASN A 87 12.09 -6.51 14.64
CA ASN A 87 12.96 -7.40 13.86
C ASN A 87 12.18 -8.38 12.95
N VAL A 88 10.92 -8.69 13.29
CA VAL A 88 10.05 -9.52 12.44
C VAL A 88 9.45 -8.69 11.31
N ARG A 89 9.12 -7.42 11.56
CA ARG A 89 8.64 -6.47 10.54
C ARG A 89 9.68 -6.25 9.45
N GLU A 90 10.95 -6.05 9.85
CA GLU A 90 12.08 -5.93 8.91
C GLU A 90 12.19 -7.17 8.02
N LYS A 91 12.18 -8.37 8.61
CA LYS A 91 12.21 -9.63 7.84
C LYS A 91 11.00 -9.80 6.90
N ILE A 92 9.83 -9.30 7.30
CA ILE A 92 8.64 -9.31 6.43
C ILE A 92 8.88 -8.40 5.22
N LEU A 93 9.39 -7.18 5.42
CA LEU A 93 9.71 -6.26 4.34
C LEU A 93 10.74 -6.82 3.36
N ASP A 94 11.74 -7.58 3.85
CA ASP A 94 12.73 -8.26 3.01
C ASP A 94 12.10 -9.36 2.12
N ILE A 95 10.97 -9.94 2.54
CA ILE A 95 10.26 -11.00 1.79
C ILE A 95 9.27 -10.41 0.78
N LEU A 96 8.65 -9.30 1.15
CA LEU A 96 7.60 -8.67 0.34
C LEU A 96 8.19 -8.03 -0.93
N PRO A 97 7.40 -7.83 -2.00
CA PRO A 97 7.81 -7.04 -3.14
C PRO A 97 8.31 -5.64 -2.74
N GLU A 98 9.30 -5.10 -3.45
CA GLU A 98 9.95 -3.82 -3.16
C GLU A 98 8.97 -2.63 -3.03
N ASN A 99 7.87 -2.68 -3.77
CA ASN A 99 6.82 -1.65 -3.72
C ASN A 99 5.78 -1.87 -2.62
N SER A 100 6.01 -2.82 -1.69
CA SER A 100 5.11 -3.08 -0.57
C SER A 100 5.23 -2.02 0.51
N VAL A 101 4.14 -1.81 1.26
CA VAL A 101 4.06 -0.75 2.26
C VAL A 101 3.59 -1.33 3.60
N MET A 102 4.30 -1.01 4.66
CA MET A 102 3.88 -1.31 6.03
C MET A 102 3.27 -0.06 6.66
N VAL A 103 2.07 -0.20 7.21
CA VAL A 103 1.27 0.89 7.76
C VAL A 103 0.94 0.61 9.22
N HIS A 104 1.29 1.52 10.09
CA HIS A 104 0.94 1.43 11.50
C HIS A 104 -0.46 2.03 11.73
N VAL A 105 -1.41 1.19 12.15
CA VAL A 105 -2.71 1.63 12.68
C VAL A 105 -2.53 1.95 14.16
N SER A 106 -2.32 3.22 14.45
CA SER A 106 -1.99 3.72 15.78
C SER A 106 -3.24 3.93 16.61
N THR A 107 -3.26 3.31 17.78
CA THR A 107 -4.29 3.49 18.78
C THR A 107 -3.64 3.20 20.12
N THR A 108 -3.92 4.02 21.14
CA THR A 108 -3.36 3.79 22.47
C THR A 108 -3.89 2.49 23.07
N LEU A 109 -3.10 1.91 23.99
CA LEU A 109 -3.50 0.67 24.65
C LEU A 109 -4.81 0.85 25.41
N GLU A 110 -4.99 2.00 26.07
CA GLU A 110 -6.19 2.34 26.82
C GLU A 110 -7.45 2.33 25.94
N VAL A 111 -7.36 2.90 24.76
CA VAL A 111 -8.48 2.91 23.79
C VAL A 111 -8.75 1.50 23.26
N CYS A 112 -7.70 0.71 23.00
CA CYS A 112 -7.85 -0.68 22.60
C CYS A 112 -8.52 -1.53 23.69
N GLU A 113 -8.13 -1.34 24.95
CA GLU A 113 -8.74 -2.01 26.11
C GLU A 113 -10.21 -1.59 26.32
N GLN A 114 -10.53 -0.30 26.16
CA GLN A 114 -11.92 0.18 26.25
C GLN A 114 -12.80 -0.43 25.14
N ARG A 115 -12.26 -0.58 23.95
CA ARG A 115 -13.00 -1.21 22.86
C ARG A 115 -13.22 -2.70 23.09
N ASP A 116 -12.21 -3.38 23.54
CA ASP A 116 -12.11 -4.86 23.80
C ASP A 116 -13.17 -5.73 23.12
N VAL A 117 -13.35 -5.54 21.82
CA VAL A 117 -14.44 -6.09 21.00
C VAL A 117 -14.57 -7.62 21.14
N LYS A 118 -13.45 -8.29 21.43
CA LYS A 118 -13.37 -9.76 21.56
C LYS A 118 -13.25 -10.24 23.01
N GLY A 119 -13.24 -9.34 24.00
CA GLY A 119 -13.01 -9.67 25.40
C GLY A 119 -11.61 -10.21 25.72
N LEU A 120 -10.64 -9.98 24.82
CA LEU A 120 -9.30 -10.54 24.94
C LEU A 120 -8.44 -9.81 25.96
N TYR A 121 -8.63 -8.49 26.10
CA TYR A 121 -7.92 -7.69 27.10
C TYR A 121 -8.33 -8.07 28.53
N ALA A 122 -9.63 -8.23 28.77
CA ALA A 122 -10.15 -8.70 30.05
C ALA A 122 -9.54 -10.05 30.43
N LYS A 123 -9.47 -11.00 29.50
CA LYS A 123 -8.86 -12.32 29.70
C LYS A 123 -7.35 -12.26 29.91
N ALA A 124 -6.66 -11.36 29.20
CA ALA A 124 -5.22 -11.15 29.41
C ALA A 124 -4.92 -10.54 30.79
N ARG A 125 -5.74 -9.58 31.24
CA ARG A 125 -5.62 -8.98 32.58
C ARG A 125 -5.95 -9.96 33.70
N SER A 126 -6.91 -10.87 33.50
CA SER A 126 -7.21 -11.94 34.48
C SER A 126 -6.17 -13.07 34.50
N GLY A 127 -5.21 -13.08 33.55
CA GLY A 127 -4.20 -14.12 33.43
C GLY A 127 -4.65 -15.39 32.69
N GLU A 128 -5.85 -15.38 32.11
CA GLU A 128 -6.36 -16.50 31.30
C GLU A 128 -5.60 -16.64 29.98
N ILE A 129 -5.10 -15.52 29.44
CA ILE A 129 -4.29 -15.50 28.21
C ILE A 129 -2.89 -15.04 28.56
N SER A 130 -1.89 -15.89 28.28
CA SER A 130 -0.47 -15.55 28.36
C SER A 130 0.03 -14.98 27.02
N ASN A 131 1.15 -14.26 27.05
CA ASN A 131 1.80 -13.70 25.86
C ASN A 131 0.88 -12.80 25.02
N PHE A 132 0.03 -11.99 25.68
CA PHE A 132 -0.87 -11.06 25.00
C PHE A 132 -0.16 -9.74 24.74
N THR A 133 -0.05 -9.37 23.46
CA THR A 133 0.66 -8.17 23.01
C THR A 133 0.05 -6.90 23.62
N GLY A 134 0.88 -6.07 24.22
CA GLY A 134 0.49 -4.85 24.93
C GLY A 134 0.21 -5.05 26.42
N ILE A 135 0.05 -6.29 26.92
CA ILE A 135 -0.19 -6.59 28.34
C ILE A 135 0.99 -7.38 28.92
N SER A 136 1.17 -8.64 28.50
CA SER A 136 2.22 -9.55 29.00
C SER A 136 3.31 -9.82 27.96
N ASP A 137 3.16 -9.30 26.74
CA ASP A 137 4.11 -9.38 25.65
C ASP A 137 4.28 -7.99 25.01
N PRO A 138 5.48 -7.57 24.63
CA PRO A 138 5.71 -6.21 24.13
C PRO A 138 5.13 -5.99 22.73
N PHE A 139 4.83 -4.74 22.43
CA PHE A 139 4.65 -4.22 21.09
C PHE A 139 5.77 -3.20 20.84
N ASP A 140 6.75 -3.58 20.04
CA ASP A 140 7.89 -2.71 19.74
C ASP A 140 7.43 -1.48 18.94
N GLU A 141 8.11 -0.35 19.15
CA GLU A 141 7.87 0.86 18.36
C GLU A 141 8.06 0.56 16.86
N PRO A 142 7.08 0.90 16.00
CA PRO A 142 7.13 0.52 14.58
C PRO A 142 7.98 1.50 13.76
N LYS A 143 9.31 1.38 13.86
CA LYS A 143 10.28 2.25 13.18
C LYS A 143 10.33 2.03 11.68
N CYS A 144 10.07 0.80 11.21
CA CYS A 144 10.05 0.46 9.80
C CYS A 144 8.70 0.72 9.11
N ALA A 145 7.70 1.25 9.82
CA ALA A 145 6.43 1.62 9.20
C ALA A 145 6.61 2.83 8.28
N HIS A 146 6.09 2.75 7.06
CA HIS A 146 6.20 3.80 6.07
C HIS A 146 5.35 5.02 6.42
N PHE A 147 4.20 4.81 7.05
CA PHE A 147 3.37 5.86 7.62
C PHE A 147 2.40 5.29 8.68
N THR A 148 1.74 6.20 9.39
CA THR A 148 0.83 5.87 10.50
C THR A 148 -0.56 6.40 10.20
N LEU A 149 -1.58 5.56 10.44
CA LEU A 149 -2.99 5.95 10.47
C LEU A 149 -3.42 6.07 11.93
N ASP A 150 -3.87 7.25 12.32
CA ASP A 150 -4.42 7.46 13.66
C ASP A 150 -5.88 6.98 13.71
N SER A 151 -6.12 5.92 14.45
CA SER A 151 -7.44 5.36 14.69
C SER A 151 -7.89 5.51 16.14
N SER A 152 -7.27 6.39 16.93
CA SER A 152 -7.65 6.66 18.33
C SER A 152 -9.07 7.22 18.47
N GLY A 153 -9.54 7.93 17.45
CA GLY A 153 -10.79 8.68 17.46
C GLY A 153 -10.64 10.10 18.00
N GLU A 154 -9.48 10.48 18.53
CA GLU A 154 -9.22 11.80 19.10
C GLU A 154 -9.31 12.92 18.06
N HIS A 155 -8.90 12.63 16.82
CA HIS A 155 -8.92 13.59 15.70
C HIS A 155 -10.16 13.47 14.81
N GLY A 156 -11.15 12.64 15.19
CA GLY A 156 -12.39 12.45 14.45
C GLY A 156 -12.26 11.78 13.08
N HIS A 157 -11.12 11.11 12.81
CA HIS A 157 -10.94 10.37 11.58
C HIS A 157 -11.90 9.18 11.51
N THR A 158 -12.64 9.11 10.40
CA THR A 158 -13.51 7.97 10.08
C THR A 158 -12.74 6.85 9.41
N VAL A 159 -13.35 5.67 9.31
CA VAL A 159 -12.78 4.56 8.50
C VAL A 159 -12.58 5.01 7.07
N ASP A 160 -13.51 5.76 6.51
CA ASP A 160 -13.42 6.33 5.15
C ASP A 160 -12.22 7.26 4.98
N ASP A 161 -11.92 8.12 5.94
CA ASP A 161 -10.75 8.99 5.90
C ASP A 161 -9.46 8.19 5.89
N MET A 162 -9.37 7.14 6.72
CA MET A 162 -8.21 6.26 6.77
C MET A 162 -8.04 5.46 5.47
N VAL A 163 -9.12 4.95 4.90
CA VAL A 163 -9.11 4.25 3.61
C VAL A 163 -8.71 5.20 2.47
N ASN A 164 -9.18 6.45 2.49
CA ASN A 164 -8.77 7.47 1.52
C ASN A 164 -7.27 7.77 1.57
N GLN A 165 -6.67 7.78 2.77
CA GLN A 165 -5.22 7.92 2.92
C GLN A 165 -4.42 6.77 2.27
N LEU A 166 -5.04 5.59 2.09
CA LEU A 166 -4.43 4.47 1.39
C LEU A 166 -4.61 4.53 -0.15
N SER A 167 -5.43 5.45 -0.67
CA SER A 167 -5.79 5.50 -2.09
C SER A 167 -4.59 5.48 -3.03
N HIS A 168 -3.57 6.31 -2.74
CA HIS A 168 -2.35 6.41 -3.54
C HIS A 168 -1.56 5.09 -3.65
N LEU A 169 -1.78 4.14 -2.74
CA LEU A 169 -1.13 2.83 -2.78
C LEU A 169 -1.80 1.88 -3.79
N PHE A 170 -3.08 2.08 -4.07
CA PHE A 170 -3.89 1.22 -4.94
C PHE A 170 -4.22 1.86 -6.27
N GLU A 171 -4.07 3.16 -6.39
CA GLU A 171 -4.18 3.82 -7.68
C GLU A 171 -3.13 3.20 -8.61
N LYS A 172 -3.60 2.43 -9.59
CA LYS A 172 -2.77 2.10 -10.74
C LYS A 172 -2.32 3.46 -11.27
N ASN A 173 -1.02 3.66 -11.44
CA ASN A 173 -0.52 4.80 -12.17
C ASN A 173 -1.24 4.79 -13.52
N LYS A 174 -2.35 5.53 -13.59
CA LYS A 174 -3.13 5.65 -14.82
C LYS A 174 -2.22 6.35 -15.81
N ALA A 175 -1.57 5.56 -16.66
CA ALA A 175 -0.85 6.13 -17.77
C ALA A 175 -1.87 6.63 -18.78
N VAL A 176 -1.83 7.92 -19.07
CA VAL A 176 -2.63 8.52 -20.13
C VAL A 176 -1.78 8.56 -21.39
N LEU A 177 -2.23 7.88 -22.43
CA LEU A 177 -1.61 7.98 -23.74
C LEU A 177 -2.21 9.19 -24.47
N LEU A 178 -1.37 10.18 -24.75
CA LEU A 178 -1.73 11.36 -25.55
C LEU A 178 -1.12 11.22 -26.96
N PRO A 179 -1.84 10.62 -27.92
CA PRO A 179 -1.36 10.49 -29.28
C PRO A 179 -1.56 11.81 -30.05
N GLY A 180 -0.55 12.24 -30.78
CA GLY A 180 -0.67 13.49 -31.55
C GLY A 180 0.47 13.70 -32.53
N ARG A 181 0.34 14.77 -33.33
CA ARG A 181 1.44 15.23 -34.21
C ARG A 181 2.51 15.98 -33.42
N TRP A 182 2.10 16.72 -32.39
CA TRP A 182 2.97 17.50 -31.50
C TRP A 182 3.89 18.46 -32.26
N GLN A 183 3.38 19.18 -33.25
CA GLN A 183 4.18 20.12 -34.01
C GLN A 183 3.45 21.41 -34.38
N PRO A 184 4.06 22.54 -33.97
CA PRO A 184 5.09 22.58 -32.92
C PRO A 184 4.47 22.24 -31.56
N LEU A 185 5.32 21.92 -30.57
CA LEU A 185 4.84 21.90 -29.19
C LEU A 185 4.40 23.33 -28.85
N HIS A 186 3.19 23.49 -28.34
CA HIS A 186 2.61 24.79 -28.01
C HIS A 186 1.79 24.75 -26.72
N VAL A 187 1.43 25.91 -26.20
CA VAL A 187 0.74 26.06 -24.90
C VAL A 187 -0.45 25.11 -24.72
N GLY A 188 -1.23 24.85 -25.79
CA GLY A 188 -2.36 23.91 -25.70
C GLY A 188 -1.93 22.46 -25.49
N HIS A 189 -0.79 22.05 -26.04
CA HIS A 189 -0.21 20.72 -25.79
C HIS A 189 0.37 20.63 -24.37
N GLU A 190 1.08 21.68 -23.93
CA GLU A 190 1.62 21.77 -22.58
C GLU A 190 0.50 21.73 -21.54
N TRP A 191 -0.58 22.48 -21.76
CA TRP A 191 -1.75 22.47 -20.90
C TRP A 191 -2.35 21.06 -20.77
N LEU A 192 -2.49 20.33 -21.89
CA LEU A 192 -3.05 18.98 -21.88
C LEU A 192 -2.18 17.99 -21.08
N ILE A 193 -0.86 18.07 -21.26
CA ILE A 193 0.09 17.23 -20.50
C ILE A 193 0.00 17.59 -19.01
N GLN A 194 0.05 18.88 -18.69
CA GLN A 194 0.06 19.35 -17.31
C GLN A 194 -1.23 18.97 -16.56
N GLN A 195 -2.39 19.04 -17.21
CA GLN A 195 -3.66 18.60 -16.59
C GLN A 195 -3.64 17.14 -16.13
N GLU A 196 -2.94 16.27 -16.85
CA GLU A 196 -2.83 14.85 -16.48
C GLU A 196 -1.73 14.62 -15.43
N LEU A 197 -0.62 15.38 -15.50
CA LEU A 197 0.45 15.36 -14.50
C LEU A 197 -0.05 15.88 -13.14
N ASP A 198 -0.81 16.98 -13.12
CA ASP A 198 -1.39 17.57 -11.90
C ASP A 198 -2.37 16.61 -11.19
N GLN A 199 -2.90 15.62 -11.91
CA GLN A 199 -3.71 14.54 -11.36
C GLN A 199 -2.88 13.33 -10.91
N GLY A 200 -1.54 13.45 -10.88
CA GLY A 200 -0.62 12.39 -10.49
C GLY A 200 -0.56 11.20 -11.48
N LYS A 201 -0.97 11.41 -12.74
CA LYS A 201 -0.97 10.37 -13.75
C LYS A 201 0.37 10.32 -14.49
N LYS A 202 0.81 9.12 -14.86
CA LYS A 202 1.91 8.96 -15.80
C LYS A 202 1.45 9.32 -17.20
N VAL A 203 2.10 10.29 -17.84
CA VAL A 203 1.77 10.72 -19.20
C VAL A 203 2.71 10.05 -20.20
N VAL A 204 2.15 9.34 -21.18
CA VAL A 204 2.86 8.77 -22.32
C VAL A 204 2.48 9.55 -23.58
N VAL A 205 3.43 10.25 -24.17
CA VAL A 205 3.19 11.03 -25.37
C VAL A 205 3.49 10.17 -26.61
N GLY A 206 2.46 9.85 -27.38
CA GLY A 206 2.57 9.15 -28.66
C GLY A 206 2.84 10.12 -29.79
N ILE A 207 4.04 10.13 -30.35
CA ILE A 207 4.42 10.99 -31.48
C ILE A 207 4.21 10.24 -32.78
N ARG A 208 3.36 10.77 -33.65
CA ARG A 208 3.16 10.19 -34.98
C ARG A 208 4.41 10.37 -35.83
N ASP A 209 4.99 9.27 -36.28
CA ASP A 209 6.12 9.29 -37.20
C ASP A 209 5.61 9.53 -38.62
N THR A 210 5.71 10.76 -39.09
CA THR A 210 5.34 11.19 -40.43
C THR A 210 6.56 11.79 -41.12
N PRO A 211 6.71 11.62 -42.43
CA PRO A 211 7.75 12.33 -43.18
C PRO A 211 7.66 13.84 -43.01
N VAL A 212 8.81 14.51 -42.96
CA VAL A 212 8.87 15.97 -42.91
C VAL A 212 8.22 16.57 -44.18
N SER A 213 7.34 17.52 -43.99
CA SER A 213 6.60 18.20 -45.04
C SER A 213 6.27 19.64 -44.61
N GLU A 214 5.67 20.46 -45.50
CA GLU A 214 5.21 21.77 -45.11
C GLU A 214 4.17 21.78 -43.96
N LYS A 215 3.34 20.71 -43.87
CA LYS A 215 2.38 20.50 -42.79
C LYS A 215 2.98 19.86 -41.54
N ASP A 216 4.06 19.17 -41.69
CA ASP A 216 4.78 18.46 -40.60
C ASP A 216 6.28 18.81 -40.66
N PRO A 217 6.67 20.09 -40.34
CA PRO A 217 8.01 20.60 -40.57
C PRO A 217 9.11 19.99 -39.66
N TYR A 218 8.72 19.32 -38.60
CA TYR A 218 9.66 18.73 -37.65
C TYR A 218 9.61 17.20 -37.67
N SER A 219 10.78 16.56 -37.67
CA SER A 219 10.86 15.10 -37.56
C SER A 219 10.34 14.61 -36.20
N ALA A 220 9.92 13.34 -36.13
CA ALA A 220 9.48 12.73 -34.88
C ALA A 220 10.56 12.82 -33.77
N LEU A 221 11.83 12.66 -34.15
CA LEU A 221 12.95 12.76 -33.21
C LEU A 221 13.10 14.18 -32.65
N LEU A 222 12.95 15.22 -33.47
CA LEU A 222 13.05 16.60 -32.99
C LEU A 222 11.88 16.95 -32.06
N ARG A 223 10.67 16.53 -32.41
CA ARG A 223 9.47 16.70 -31.55
C ARG A 223 9.62 15.99 -30.22
N LYS A 224 10.17 14.77 -30.21
CA LYS A 224 10.52 14.04 -28.99
C LYS A 224 11.45 14.86 -28.11
N ARG A 225 12.55 15.37 -28.64
CA ARG A 225 13.51 16.21 -27.90
C ARG A 225 12.90 17.49 -27.33
N MET A 226 11.98 18.12 -28.06
CA MET A 226 11.28 19.31 -27.57
C MET A 226 10.42 19.01 -26.32
N ILE A 227 9.74 17.86 -26.33
CA ILE A 227 8.91 17.42 -25.18
C ILE A 227 9.82 17.03 -24.02
N GLU A 228 10.85 16.21 -24.25
CA GLU A 228 11.81 15.80 -23.25
C GLU A 228 12.52 16.99 -22.57
N HIS A 229 12.89 18.01 -23.34
CA HIS A 229 13.52 19.22 -22.81
C HIS A 229 12.56 20.04 -21.93
N ARG A 230 11.28 20.10 -22.29
CA ARG A 230 10.27 20.86 -21.54
C ARG A 230 9.92 20.23 -20.19
N TYR A 231 10.01 18.91 -20.09
CA TYR A 231 9.62 18.12 -18.93
C TYR A 231 10.77 17.33 -18.30
N ALA A 232 12.02 17.80 -18.49
CA ALA A 232 13.23 17.11 -18.01
C ALA A 232 13.29 16.94 -16.48
N ASP A 233 12.55 17.75 -15.72
CA ASP A 233 12.54 17.79 -14.26
C ASP A 233 11.26 17.17 -13.66
N GLU A 234 10.44 16.49 -14.48
CA GLU A 234 9.15 15.90 -14.10
C GLU A 234 9.23 14.35 -14.00
N ASP A 235 10.30 13.82 -13.41
CA ASP A 235 10.48 12.38 -13.14
C ASP A 235 9.86 11.94 -11.80
#